data_672ba42d73fce4db9da58a4d942587b4
#
_entry.id   672ba42d73fce4db9da58a4d942587b4
#
_cell.length_a   1.000
_cell.length_b   1.000
_cell.length_c   1.000
_cell.angle_alpha   90.00
_cell.angle_beta   90.00
_cell.angle_gamma   90.00
#
_symmetry.space_group_name_H-M   'P 1'
#
loop_
_entity.id
_entity.type
_entity.pdbx_description
1 polymer ?
#
loop_
_entity_poly.entity_id
_entity_poly.type
_entity_poly.pdbx_seq_one_letter_code
_entity_poly.pdbx_strand_id
1 'polypeptide(L)'
;LTWVKGVRNLLQAMPMVLKEYPNTKLVILGKGEEQADIIETAERLNIKDKIVYRFDFVSEEERILHYAASDVCVFPSIYEPFGIVSLEAMAMEKPVVVGARGVVGFKEQVVNSGPDQNGVHINSEDPADIAWGINETLSNPEKAKNWGENGRRRVLEYFTWRKVAEETSKIYESLL
;
A
#
# COMPACT_ATOMS: atom_id res chain seq x y z
N LEU A 1 -11.51 -2.41 -7.90
CA LEU A 1 -10.94 -3.63 -7.31
C LEU A 1 -11.01 -4.76 -8.34
N THR A 2 -9.85 -5.18 -8.80
CA THR A 2 -9.65 -6.26 -9.76
C THR A 2 -8.64 -7.25 -9.19
N TRP A 3 -8.60 -8.48 -9.69
CA TRP A 3 -7.73 -9.54 -9.20
C TRP A 3 -6.24 -9.14 -9.13
N VAL A 4 -5.77 -8.29 -10.06
CA VAL A 4 -4.39 -7.79 -10.08
C VAL A 4 -4.02 -6.95 -8.86
N LYS A 5 -4.99 -6.42 -8.12
CA LYS A 5 -4.74 -5.64 -6.90
C LYS A 5 -4.50 -6.52 -5.66
N GLY A 6 -4.70 -7.84 -5.76
CA GLY A 6 -4.33 -8.80 -4.73
C GLY A 6 -5.14 -8.71 -3.43
N VAL A 7 -6.29 -8.04 -3.43
CA VAL A 7 -7.11 -7.84 -2.21
C VAL A 7 -7.58 -9.17 -1.62
N ARG A 8 -7.84 -10.17 -2.46
CA ARG A 8 -8.22 -11.52 -2.03
C ARG A 8 -7.12 -12.17 -1.18
N ASN A 9 -5.86 -12.04 -1.60
CA ASN A 9 -4.72 -12.59 -0.86
C ASN A 9 -4.49 -11.81 0.46
N LEU A 10 -4.73 -10.49 0.46
CA LEU A 10 -4.71 -9.69 1.67
C LEU A 10 -5.78 -10.16 2.68
N LEU A 11 -7.00 -10.45 2.23
CA LEU A 11 -8.02 -11.01 3.11
C LEU A 11 -7.60 -12.35 3.71
N GLN A 12 -6.95 -13.21 2.94
CA GLN A 12 -6.42 -14.49 3.43
C GLN A 12 -5.27 -14.31 4.44
N ALA A 13 -4.54 -13.21 4.37
CA ALA A 13 -3.50 -12.84 5.33
C ALA A 13 -4.08 -12.34 6.68
N MET A 14 -5.27 -11.73 6.67
CA MET A 14 -5.85 -11.08 7.85
C MET A 14 -6.02 -11.98 9.08
N PRO A 15 -6.41 -13.26 9.00
CA PRO A 15 -6.47 -14.12 10.19
C PRO A 15 -5.12 -14.24 10.90
N MET A 16 -3.99 -14.23 10.16
CA MET A 16 -2.64 -14.28 10.73
C MET A 16 -2.27 -12.93 11.37
N VAL A 17 -2.66 -11.82 10.76
CA VAL A 17 -2.48 -10.47 11.34
C VAL A 17 -3.29 -10.34 12.62
N LEU A 18 -4.55 -10.73 12.61
CA LEU A 18 -5.46 -10.63 13.75
C LEU A 18 -5.08 -11.52 14.93
N LYS A 19 -4.32 -12.59 14.70
CA LYS A 19 -3.76 -13.42 15.75
C LYS A 19 -2.75 -12.65 16.60
N GLU A 20 -1.91 -11.82 15.97
CA GLU A 20 -0.90 -11.00 16.63
C GLU A 20 -1.47 -9.64 17.09
N TYR A 21 -2.34 -9.06 16.28
CA TYR A 21 -2.94 -7.73 16.47
C TYR A 21 -4.47 -7.81 16.40
N PRO A 22 -5.16 -8.33 17.45
CA PRO A 22 -6.60 -8.62 17.39
C PRO A 22 -7.51 -7.39 17.22
N ASN A 23 -6.99 -6.20 17.50
CA ASN A 23 -7.73 -4.94 17.34
C ASN A 23 -7.58 -4.29 15.96
N THR A 24 -6.83 -4.91 15.04
CA THR A 24 -6.67 -4.40 13.67
C THR A 24 -8.00 -4.33 12.94
N LYS A 25 -8.19 -3.25 12.19
CA LYS A 25 -9.27 -3.08 11.21
C LYS A 25 -8.64 -2.91 9.83
N LEU A 26 -9.19 -3.57 8.83
CA LEU A 26 -8.83 -3.37 7.44
C LEU A 26 -9.88 -2.49 6.75
N VAL A 27 -9.44 -1.38 6.16
CA VAL A 27 -10.29 -0.51 5.35
C VAL A 27 -9.97 -0.76 3.88
N ILE A 28 -10.99 -1.10 3.09
CA ILE A 28 -10.87 -1.35 1.65
C ILE A 28 -11.64 -0.29 0.90
N LEU A 29 -10.93 0.52 0.11
CA LEU A 29 -11.50 1.59 -0.69
C LEU A 29 -11.46 1.24 -2.18
N GLY A 30 -12.53 1.55 -2.89
CA GLY A 30 -12.58 1.49 -4.35
C GLY A 30 -13.65 0.58 -4.92
N LYS A 31 -13.86 0.74 -6.22
CA LYS A 31 -14.84 -0.04 -7.01
C LYS A 31 -14.13 -1.11 -7.83
N GLY A 32 -14.87 -2.14 -8.18
CA GLY A 32 -14.40 -3.18 -9.10
C GLY A 32 -15.23 -4.45 -9.07
N GLU A 33 -14.89 -5.35 -9.95
CA GLU A 33 -15.60 -6.61 -10.17
C GLU A 33 -15.50 -7.60 -8.99
N GLU A 34 -14.45 -7.49 -8.15
CA GLU A 34 -14.23 -8.41 -7.03
C GLU A 34 -14.99 -8.06 -5.74
N GLN A 35 -15.88 -7.07 -5.75
CA GLN A 35 -16.61 -6.65 -4.53
C GLN A 35 -17.36 -7.80 -3.86
N ALA A 36 -18.09 -8.61 -4.64
CA ALA A 36 -18.83 -9.76 -4.12
C ALA A 36 -17.90 -10.81 -3.51
N ASP A 37 -16.82 -11.15 -4.21
CA ASP A 37 -15.81 -12.12 -3.77
C ASP A 37 -15.09 -11.68 -2.50
N ILE A 38 -14.83 -10.37 -2.35
CA ILE A 38 -14.22 -9.77 -1.15
C ILE A 38 -15.15 -9.98 0.06
N ILE A 39 -16.44 -9.69 -0.07
CA ILE A 39 -17.42 -9.84 1.01
C ILE A 39 -17.54 -11.33 1.38
N GLU A 40 -17.75 -12.22 0.40
CA GLU A 40 -17.86 -13.65 0.63
C GLU A 40 -16.61 -14.24 1.29
N THR A 41 -15.42 -13.80 0.83
CA THR A 41 -14.15 -14.26 1.42
C THR A 41 -14.04 -13.82 2.88
N ALA A 42 -14.41 -12.58 3.21
CA ALA A 42 -14.37 -12.09 4.58
C ALA A 42 -15.35 -12.83 5.51
N GLU A 43 -16.54 -13.19 5.00
CA GLU A 43 -17.51 -14.02 5.72
C GLU A 43 -16.98 -15.42 5.97
N ARG A 44 -16.45 -16.09 4.94
CA ARG A 44 -15.86 -17.43 5.03
C ARG A 44 -14.69 -17.50 6.00
N LEU A 45 -13.88 -16.44 6.07
CA LEU A 45 -12.75 -16.34 7.00
C LEU A 45 -13.16 -15.87 8.41
N ASN A 46 -14.45 -15.56 8.64
CA ASN A 46 -14.99 -15.07 9.89
C ASN A 46 -14.29 -13.78 10.39
N ILE A 47 -13.99 -12.85 9.45
CA ILE A 47 -13.34 -11.57 9.73
C ILE A 47 -14.17 -10.37 9.30
N LYS A 48 -15.43 -10.55 8.96
CA LYS A 48 -16.31 -9.50 8.43
C LYS A 48 -16.41 -8.28 9.36
N ASP A 49 -16.44 -8.50 10.66
CA ASP A 49 -16.47 -7.47 11.70
C ASP A 49 -15.15 -6.65 11.80
N LYS A 50 -14.08 -7.14 11.16
CA LYS A 50 -12.76 -6.51 11.09
C LYS A 50 -12.55 -5.71 9.81
N ILE A 51 -13.50 -5.74 8.88
CA ILE A 51 -13.37 -5.10 7.56
C ILE A 51 -14.36 -3.95 7.44
N VAL A 52 -13.88 -2.80 6.99
CA VAL A 52 -14.68 -1.65 6.58
C VAL A 52 -14.60 -1.50 5.06
N TYR A 53 -15.74 -1.59 4.40
CA TYR A 53 -15.82 -1.48 2.94
C TYR A 53 -16.35 -0.11 2.52
N ARG A 54 -15.69 0.50 1.54
CA ARG A 54 -16.11 1.73 0.85
C ARG A 54 -16.03 1.46 -0.64
N PHE A 55 -17.07 0.86 -1.20
CA PHE A 55 -17.17 0.46 -2.61
C PHE A 55 -17.79 1.54 -3.51
N ASP A 56 -18.07 2.68 -2.99
CA ASP A 56 -18.49 3.88 -3.70
C ASP A 56 -17.29 4.72 -4.18
N PHE A 57 -17.58 5.80 -4.86
CA PHE A 57 -16.56 6.79 -5.19
C PHE A 57 -16.10 7.51 -3.92
N VAL A 58 -14.81 7.50 -3.69
CA VAL A 58 -14.16 8.21 -2.59
C VAL A 58 -13.45 9.43 -3.18
N SER A 59 -13.75 10.63 -2.69
CA SER A 59 -13.09 11.86 -3.12
C SER A 59 -11.59 11.82 -2.77
N GLU A 60 -10.81 12.68 -3.41
CA GLU A 60 -9.39 12.80 -3.10
C GLU A 60 -9.17 13.22 -1.63
N GLU A 61 -9.94 14.17 -1.16
CA GLU A 61 -9.89 14.64 0.24
C GLU A 61 -10.18 13.50 1.23
N GLU A 62 -11.24 12.73 0.98
CA GLU A 62 -11.60 11.58 1.82
C GLU A 62 -10.52 10.49 1.76
N ARG A 63 -9.95 10.22 0.59
CA ARG A 63 -8.86 9.26 0.43
C ARG A 63 -7.61 9.67 1.22
N ILE A 64 -7.25 10.95 1.19
CA ILE A 64 -6.15 11.52 1.99
C ILE A 64 -6.41 11.32 3.48
N LEU A 65 -7.64 11.55 3.96
CA LEU A 65 -8.00 11.33 5.36
C LEU A 65 -7.88 9.86 5.77
N HIS A 66 -8.23 8.93 4.88
CA HIS A 66 -8.04 7.49 5.14
C HIS A 66 -6.55 7.13 5.23
N TYR A 67 -5.70 7.66 4.35
CA TYR A 67 -4.25 7.48 4.50
C TYR A 67 -3.76 8.07 5.84
N ALA A 68 -4.13 9.31 6.15
CA ALA A 68 -3.70 9.98 7.38
C ALA A 68 -4.10 9.21 8.65
N ALA A 69 -5.27 8.57 8.64
CA ALA A 69 -5.79 7.81 9.78
C ALA A 69 -5.21 6.39 9.89
N SER A 70 -4.54 5.87 8.86
CA SER A 70 -4.00 4.51 8.88
C SER A 70 -2.68 4.42 9.64
N ASP A 71 -2.39 3.26 10.23
CA ASP A 71 -1.08 2.92 10.82
C ASP A 71 -0.13 2.35 9.75
N VAL A 72 -0.69 1.65 8.76
CA VAL A 72 0.04 1.07 7.62
C VAL A 72 -0.85 1.04 6.38
N CYS A 73 -0.27 1.30 5.21
CA CYS A 73 -0.96 1.16 3.93
C CYS A 73 -0.44 -0.06 3.18
N VAL A 74 -1.35 -0.90 2.69
CA VAL A 74 -1.01 -2.18 2.05
C VAL A 74 -1.47 -2.18 0.60
N PHE A 75 -0.54 -2.39 -0.33
CA PHE A 75 -0.78 -2.44 -1.77
C PHE A 75 -0.25 -3.77 -2.35
N PRO A 76 -0.99 -4.88 -2.16
CA PRO A 76 -0.53 -6.20 -2.52
C PRO A 76 -0.77 -6.51 -4.00
N SER A 77 -0.50 -5.55 -4.88
CA SER A 77 -0.72 -5.75 -6.32
C SER A 77 0.18 -6.85 -6.88
N ILE A 78 -0.41 -7.72 -7.67
CA ILE A 78 0.28 -8.78 -8.43
C ILE A 78 0.85 -8.19 -9.73
N TYR A 79 0.13 -7.22 -10.30
CA TYR A 79 0.55 -6.45 -11.46
C TYR A 79 0.21 -4.98 -11.24
N GLU A 80 1.24 -4.12 -11.32
CA GLU A 80 1.11 -2.67 -11.15
C GLU A 80 2.27 -1.95 -11.86
N PRO A 81 2.08 -1.36 -13.04
CA PRO A 81 3.17 -0.76 -13.79
C PRO A 81 3.90 0.37 -13.07
N PHE A 82 3.17 1.19 -12.30
CA PHE A 82 3.77 2.27 -11.50
C PHE A 82 3.19 2.35 -10.09
N GLY A 83 1.89 2.65 -9.94
CA GLY A 83 1.19 2.66 -8.65
C GLY A 83 1.31 3.97 -7.87
N ILE A 84 0.57 4.99 -8.27
CA ILE A 84 0.52 6.31 -7.58
C ILE A 84 0.07 6.18 -6.13
N VAL A 85 -0.76 5.20 -5.81
CA VAL A 85 -1.35 5.01 -4.48
C VAL A 85 -0.31 4.82 -3.35
N SER A 86 0.83 4.20 -3.65
CA SER A 86 1.92 4.08 -2.66
C SER A 86 2.59 5.44 -2.40
N LEU A 87 2.75 6.26 -3.45
CA LEU A 87 3.29 7.62 -3.32
C LEU A 87 2.34 8.53 -2.54
N GLU A 88 1.02 8.38 -2.74
CA GLU A 88 0.01 9.10 -1.95
C GLU A 88 0.11 8.75 -0.46
N ALA A 89 0.19 7.46 -0.13
CA ALA A 89 0.36 7.00 1.26
C ALA A 89 1.67 7.50 1.87
N MET A 90 2.79 7.37 1.15
CA MET A 90 4.10 7.88 1.59
C MET A 90 4.10 9.40 1.75
N ALA A 91 3.40 10.16 0.90
CA ALA A 91 3.24 11.61 1.04
C ALA A 91 2.51 11.98 2.36
N MET A 92 1.68 11.08 2.89
CA MET A 92 1.01 11.21 4.18
C MET A 92 1.81 10.61 5.35
N GLU A 93 3.11 10.38 5.16
CA GLU A 93 4.01 9.80 6.18
C GLU A 93 3.56 8.42 6.67
N LYS A 94 2.99 7.61 5.77
CA LYS A 94 2.60 6.25 6.12
C LYS A 94 3.60 5.23 5.61
N PRO A 95 4.01 4.28 6.45
CA PRO A 95 4.77 3.15 6.00
C PRO A 95 3.92 2.29 5.06
N VAL A 96 4.54 1.71 4.06
CA VAL A 96 3.84 0.94 3.04
C VAL A 96 4.32 -0.50 3.00
N VAL A 97 3.38 -1.43 2.79
CA VAL A 97 3.65 -2.84 2.48
C VAL A 97 3.21 -3.07 1.05
N VAL A 98 4.13 -3.42 0.17
CA VAL A 98 3.88 -3.42 -1.26
C VAL A 98 4.28 -4.73 -1.93
N GLY A 99 3.49 -5.18 -2.91
CA GLY A 99 3.89 -6.25 -3.81
C GLY A 99 5.17 -5.87 -4.55
N ALA A 100 6.10 -6.83 -4.69
CA ALA A 100 7.39 -6.58 -5.32
C ALA A 100 7.84 -7.67 -6.28
N ARG A 101 7.01 -8.66 -6.58
CA ARG A 101 7.30 -9.71 -7.55
C ARG A 101 6.68 -9.41 -8.92
N GLY A 102 7.38 -9.79 -9.97
CA GLY A 102 6.91 -9.60 -11.35
C GLY A 102 6.96 -8.14 -11.81
N VAL A 103 5.95 -7.73 -12.59
CA VAL A 103 5.83 -6.36 -13.12
C VAL A 103 5.09 -5.51 -12.09
N VAL A 104 5.82 -5.02 -11.11
CA VAL A 104 5.30 -4.18 -10.04
C VAL A 104 6.24 -3.02 -9.80
N GLY A 105 5.82 -1.81 -10.18
CA GLY A 105 6.60 -0.57 -10.08
C GLY A 105 6.84 -0.10 -8.65
N PHE A 106 6.08 -0.58 -7.68
CA PHE A 106 6.28 -0.25 -6.26
C PHE A 106 7.69 -0.55 -5.76
N LYS A 107 8.34 -1.60 -6.29
CA LYS A 107 9.72 -1.96 -5.89
C LYS A 107 10.76 -0.89 -6.20
N GLU A 108 10.46 0.03 -7.13
CA GLU A 108 11.33 1.17 -7.45
C GLU A 108 11.04 2.38 -6.56
N GLN A 109 9.82 2.44 -6.02
CA GLN A 109 9.37 3.52 -5.14
C GLN A 109 9.73 3.24 -3.68
N VAL A 110 9.67 1.97 -3.27
CA VAL A 110 9.83 1.56 -1.88
C VAL A 110 11.22 0.99 -1.63
N VAL A 111 11.93 1.60 -0.70
CA VAL A 111 13.21 1.10 -0.16
C VAL A 111 12.90 0.18 1.01
N ASN A 112 13.25 -1.10 0.90
CA ASN A 112 12.86 -2.13 1.87
C ASN A 112 13.96 -2.48 2.90
N SER A 113 15.09 -1.73 2.90
CA SER A 113 16.19 -1.96 3.85
C SER A 113 17.11 -0.75 3.96
N GLY A 114 17.89 -0.71 5.03
CA GLY A 114 18.86 0.35 5.26
C GLY A 114 18.27 1.61 5.90
N PRO A 115 19.07 2.70 6.00
CA PRO A 115 18.67 3.91 6.72
C PRO A 115 17.51 4.67 6.08
N ASP A 116 17.32 4.53 4.78
CA ASP A 116 16.24 5.17 4.02
C ASP A 116 15.02 4.28 3.82
N GLN A 117 14.95 3.15 4.55
CA GLN A 117 13.80 2.25 4.48
C GLN A 117 12.50 3.01 4.72
N ASN A 118 11.51 2.78 3.84
CA ASN A 118 10.22 3.44 3.89
C ASN A 118 9.02 2.48 3.78
N GLY A 119 9.30 1.17 3.73
CA GLY A 119 8.27 0.14 3.67
C GLY A 119 8.85 -1.26 3.57
N VAL A 120 7.99 -2.20 3.22
CA VAL A 120 8.30 -3.63 3.13
C VAL A 120 7.87 -4.18 1.77
N HIS A 121 8.73 -4.98 1.16
CA HIS A 121 8.43 -5.74 -0.05
C HIS A 121 7.87 -7.11 0.31
N ILE A 122 6.77 -7.50 -0.33
CA ILE A 122 6.11 -8.79 -0.13
C ILE A 122 5.86 -9.51 -1.44
N ASN A 123 5.66 -10.82 -1.34
CA ASN A 123 5.05 -11.62 -2.38
C ASN A 123 3.52 -11.53 -2.27
N SER A 124 2.88 -10.82 -3.17
CA SER A 124 1.42 -10.61 -3.19
C SER A 124 0.60 -11.89 -3.39
N GLU A 125 1.21 -12.97 -3.86
CA GLU A 125 0.55 -14.27 -4.05
C GLU A 125 0.67 -15.19 -2.82
N ASP A 126 1.39 -14.76 -1.79
CA ASP A 126 1.58 -15.49 -0.55
C ASP A 126 0.94 -14.75 0.64
N PRO A 127 -0.21 -15.20 1.14
CA PRO A 127 -0.85 -14.58 2.31
C PRO A 127 0.02 -14.56 3.56
N ALA A 128 0.93 -15.52 3.73
CA ALA A 128 1.82 -15.54 4.89
C ALA A 128 2.87 -14.42 4.80
N ASP A 129 3.38 -14.16 3.60
CA ASP A 129 4.34 -13.06 3.36
C ASP A 129 3.65 -11.69 3.49
N ILE A 130 2.40 -11.57 3.05
CA ILE A 130 1.59 -10.36 3.28
C ILE A 130 1.39 -10.11 4.78
N ALA A 131 1.00 -11.14 5.52
CA ALA A 131 0.82 -11.05 6.97
C ALA A 131 2.12 -10.69 7.69
N TRP A 132 3.24 -11.30 7.29
CA TRP A 132 4.56 -10.95 7.81
C TRP A 132 4.88 -9.46 7.60
N GLY A 133 4.70 -8.94 6.39
CA GLY A 133 4.98 -7.54 6.09
C GLY A 133 4.15 -6.55 6.91
N ILE A 134 2.87 -6.87 7.14
CA ILE A 134 1.98 -6.07 7.98
C ILE A 134 2.45 -6.14 9.45
N ASN A 135 2.68 -7.34 9.97
CA ASN A 135 3.09 -7.56 11.36
C ASN A 135 4.47 -6.93 11.63
N GLU A 136 5.41 -7.02 10.71
CA GLU A 136 6.72 -6.37 10.79
C GLU A 136 6.58 -4.84 10.92
N THR A 137 5.65 -4.24 10.18
CA THR A 137 5.39 -2.81 10.25
C THR A 137 4.72 -2.42 11.57
N LEU A 138 3.74 -3.20 12.04
CA LEU A 138 3.00 -2.93 13.27
C LEU A 138 3.81 -3.24 14.55
N SER A 139 4.86 -4.06 14.47
CA SER A 139 5.63 -4.52 15.63
C SER A 139 6.39 -3.41 16.35
N ASN A 140 6.72 -2.32 15.67
CA ASN A 140 7.50 -1.22 16.22
C ASN A 140 6.99 0.13 15.69
N PRO A 141 6.17 0.86 16.47
CA PRO A 141 5.61 2.14 16.06
C PRO A 141 6.65 3.22 15.73
N GLU A 142 7.79 3.27 16.43
CA GLU A 142 8.85 4.23 16.12
C GLU A 142 9.50 3.93 14.77
N LYS A 143 9.77 2.66 14.50
CA LYS A 143 10.29 2.21 13.21
C LYS A 143 9.29 2.52 12.07
N ALA A 144 8.01 2.23 12.28
CA ALA A 144 6.94 2.54 11.34
C ALA A 144 6.86 4.05 11.04
N LYS A 145 6.96 4.88 12.08
CA LYS A 145 6.99 6.34 11.95
C LYS A 145 8.21 6.79 11.11
N ASN A 146 9.40 6.31 11.43
CA ASN A 146 10.61 6.63 10.66
C ASN A 146 10.49 6.22 9.19
N TRP A 147 9.86 5.09 8.91
CA TRP A 147 9.59 4.65 7.55
C TRP A 147 8.63 5.58 6.82
N GLY A 148 7.59 6.06 7.50
CA GLY A 148 6.67 7.06 6.96
C GLY A 148 7.38 8.37 6.61
N GLU A 149 8.21 8.91 7.52
CA GLU A 149 9.00 10.12 7.31
C GLU A 149 9.99 9.96 6.14
N ASN A 150 10.67 8.81 6.03
CA ASN A 150 11.54 8.47 4.91
C ASN A 150 10.75 8.41 3.59
N GLY A 151 9.55 7.81 3.63
CA GLY A 151 8.65 7.74 2.48
C GLY A 151 8.29 9.12 1.96
N ARG A 152 7.85 10.02 2.84
CA ARG A 152 7.53 11.41 2.46
C ARG A 152 8.75 12.14 1.90
N ARG A 153 9.91 12.04 2.53
CA ARG A 153 11.14 12.64 2.02
C ARG A 153 11.43 12.16 0.60
N ARG A 154 11.35 10.86 0.35
CA ARG A 154 11.58 10.26 -0.96
C ARG A 154 10.58 10.76 -2.01
N VAL A 155 9.28 10.87 -1.66
CA VAL A 155 8.26 11.41 -2.57
C VAL A 155 8.58 12.84 -2.96
N LEU A 156 8.92 13.70 -2.00
CA LEU A 156 9.25 15.11 -2.26
C LEU A 156 10.51 15.28 -3.12
N GLU A 157 11.46 14.38 -2.98
CA GLU A 157 12.73 14.44 -3.71
C GLU A 157 12.60 13.93 -5.16
N TYR A 158 11.83 12.84 -5.39
CA TYR A 158 11.88 12.12 -6.67
C TYR A 158 10.56 12.08 -7.43
N PHE A 159 9.40 12.20 -6.77
CA PHE A 159 8.10 11.83 -7.35
C PHE A 159 7.08 12.96 -7.41
N THR A 160 7.50 14.21 -7.28
CA THR A 160 6.61 15.34 -7.46
C THR A 160 6.37 15.64 -8.95
N TRP A 161 5.19 16.14 -9.30
CA TRP A 161 4.92 16.61 -10.67
C TRP A 161 5.91 17.65 -11.16
N ARG A 162 6.39 18.50 -10.26
CA ARG A 162 7.45 19.47 -10.57
C ARG A 162 8.73 18.77 -11.01
N LYS A 163 9.17 17.74 -10.28
CA LYS A 163 10.36 16.96 -10.62
C LYS A 163 10.20 16.26 -11.98
N VAL A 164 9.04 15.66 -12.23
CA VAL A 164 8.72 15.05 -13.55
C VAL A 164 8.82 16.07 -14.66
N ALA A 165 8.25 17.27 -14.47
CA ALA A 165 8.32 18.33 -15.49
C ALA A 165 9.76 18.80 -15.73
N GLU A 166 10.56 19.01 -14.68
CA GLU A 166 11.97 19.41 -14.78
C GLU A 166 12.80 18.37 -15.56
N GLU A 167 12.65 17.08 -15.25
CA GLU A 167 13.39 16.02 -15.94
C GLU A 167 12.92 15.86 -17.42
N THR A 168 11.63 16.02 -17.67
CA THR A 168 11.11 16.00 -19.06
C THR A 168 11.64 17.17 -19.89
N SER A 169 11.71 18.38 -19.30
CA SER A 169 12.29 19.56 -19.97
C SER A 169 13.74 19.34 -20.39
N LYS A 170 14.57 18.78 -19.48
CA LYS A 170 15.98 18.46 -19.78
C LYS A 170 16.12 17.50 -20.97
N ILE A 171 15.22 16.52 -21.07
CA ILE A 171 15.22 15.58 -22.23
C ILE A 171 14.93 16.36 -23.52
N TYR A 172 13.92 17.21 -23.51
CA TYR A 172 13.63 18.05 -24.71
C TYR A 172 14.79 18.97 -25.08
N GLU A 173 15.40 19.63 -24.11
CA GLU A 173 16.57 20.50 -24.33
C GLU A 173 17.76 19.72 -24.90
N SER A 174 17.94 18.45 -24.54
CA SER A 174 19.01 17.61 -25.07
C SER A 174 18.82 17.15 -26.52
N LEU A 175 17.63 17.33 -27.08
CA LEU A 175 17.28 16.96 -28.45
C LEU A 175 17.38 18.13 -29.43
N LEU A 176 17.58 19.34 -28.93
CA LEU A 176 17.76 20.58 -29.71
C LEU A 176 19.24 20.89 -29.94
#